data_a33079280ac6fd73737939205f8bede9
#
_entry.id   a33079280ac6fd73737939205f8bede9
#
_cell.length_a   1.000
_cell.length_b   1.000
_cell.length_c   1.000
_cell.angle_alpha   90.00
_cell.angle_beta   90.00
_cell.angle_gamma   90.00
#
_symmetry.space_group_name_H-M   'P 1'
#
loop_
_entity.id
_entity.type
_entity.pdbx_description
1 polymer ?
#
loop_
_entity_poly.entity_id
_entity_poly.type
_entity_poly.pdbx_seq_one_letter_code
_entity_poly.pdbx_strand_id
1 'polypeptide(L)'
;MPYQGGSRLPGERSSRTAHLEVLQSPLVKKLVENFKKPNMPEVYRKPSWEPLPEGGKPLKYIFGVDGSYQTVESDTSPYSKIGFVKTGLIKLDTRAISKLDKHNPHPLMLQNIIQDSVVYHATAFPLRNVQVPGMSNYDAVREILYESIKDESSHMEGEIIETLKWLVYEKWSGKRKNLPEFQCPICHENVATLPYDAETGTCGNCKDQIFITDMLGFHLDMGDNVAPEGIPSTYMIVHETLLLFTAIRNFWEHQPNLISQCLFVKDGPLSVRAQYSKLVEPIRRFLAYARDRGCPIHILGQEKSGTFYDHLKFIERDAPVNS
;
A
#
# COMPACT_ATOMS: atom_id res chain seq x y z
N MET A 1 -1.35 -21.20 25.12
CA MET A 1 -0.30 -21.76 24.27
C MET A 1 -0.81 -21.73 22.82
N PRO A 2 -0.15 -21.09 21.88
CA PRO A 2 -0.55 -21.18 20.49
C PRO A 2 -0.13 -22.56 19.96
N TYR A 3 -1.09 -23.31 19.45
CA TYR A 3 -0.84 -24.57 18.78
C TYR A 3 -0.04 -24.31 17.49
N GLN A 4 1.10 -24.98 17.33
CA GLN A 4 1.81 -25.01 16.05
C GLN A 4 0.88 -25.61 14.99
N GLY A 5 0.75 -24.95 13.84
CA GLY A 5 -0.03 -25.45 12.72
C GLY A 5 0.50 -26.83 12.28
N GLY A 6 -0.36 -27.86 12.35
CA GLY A 6 -0.02 -29.22 11.96
C GLY A 6 -0.14 -30.29 13.04
N SER A 7 -0.30 -29.92 14.32
CA SER A 7 -0.34 -30.89 15.44
C SER A 7 -1.76 -31.20 15.94
N ARG A 8 -2.79 -31.22 15.07
CA ARG A 8 -4.13 -31.66 15.46
C ARG A 8 -4.17 -33.19 15.56
N LEU A 9 -4.57 -33.70 16.69
CA LEU A 9 -4.86 -35.12 16.83
C LEU A 9 -6.03 -35.54 15.92
N PRO A 10 -5.98 -36.73 15.30
CA PRO A 10 -7.10 -37.24 14.51
C PRO A 10 -8.37 -37.26 15.39
N GLY A 11 -9.40 -36.47 15.03
CA GLY A 11 -10.64 -36.37 15.77
C GLY A 11 -10.84 -35.14 16.65
N GLU A 12 -9.86 -34.25 16.76
CA GLU A 12 -9.99 -33.02 17.55
C GLU A 12 -10.96 -32.02 16.88
N ARG A 13 -12.20 -31.99 17.38
CA ARG A 13 -13.28 -31.08 16.95
C ARG A 13 -13.53 -29.92 17.94
N SER A 14 -12.65 -29.72 18.90
CA SER A 14 -12.84 -28.81 20.04
C SER A 14 -13.14 -27.35 19.66
N SER A 15 -12.55 -26.84 18.57
CA SER A 15 -12.78 -25.46 18.16
C SER A 15 -14.20 -25.16 17.67
N ARG A 16 -14.88 -26.12 17.04
CA ARG A 16 -16.25 -25.94 16.55
C ARG A 16 -17.29 -26.06 17.68
N THR A 17 -17.05 -26.91 18.66
CA THR A 17 -17.96 -27.11 19.80
C THR A 17 -17.98 -25.86 20.70
N ALA A 18 -16.81 -25.27 20.98
CA ALA A 18 -16.73 -24.03 21.75
C ALA A 18 -17.44 -22.85 21.06
N HIS A 19 -17.35 -22.74 19.75
CA HIS A 19 -18.09 -21.70 18.99
C HIS A 19 -19.59 -21.93 19.01
N LEU A 20 -20.05 -23.18 18.97
CA LEU A 20 -21.48 -23.50 19.09
C LEU A 20 -22.03 -23.19 20.48
N GLU A 21 -21.26 -23.43 21.53
CA GLU A 21 -21.63 -23.07 22.90
C GLU A 21 -21.76 -21.56 23.10
N VAL A 22 -20.86 -20.77 22.52
CA VAL A 22 -20.96 -19.30 22.53
C VAL A 22 -22.24 -18.84 21.85
N LEU A 23 -22.61 -19.42 20.71
CA LEU A 23 -23.84 -19.08 19.98
C LEU A 23 -25.11 -19.51 20.75
N GLN A 24 -25.03 -20.51 21.66
CA GLN A 24 -26.11 -20.94 22.50
C GLN A 24 -26.26 -20.11 23.80
N SER A 25 -25.29 -19.29 24.13
CA SER A 25 -25.31 -18.40 25.29
C SER A 25 -26.55 -17.51 25.28
N PRO A 26 -27.35 -17.49 26.39
CA PRO A 26 -28.53 -16.62 26.48
C PRO A 26 -28.22 -15.14 26.26
N LEU A 27 -27.04 -14.68 26.71
CA LEU A 27 -26.56 -13.31 26.48
C LEU A 27 -26.36 -13.04 25.00
N VAL A 28 -25.66 -13.95 24.30
CA VAL A 28 -25.38 -13.78 22.86
C VAL A 28 -26.66 -13.78 22.05
N LYS A 29 -27.61 -14.69 22.37
CA LYS A 29 -28.93 -14.70 21.72
C LYS A 29 -29.69 -13.39 21.94
N LYS A 30 -29.72 -12.88 23.15
CA LYS A 30 -30.36 -11.59 23.46
C LYS A 30 -29.70 -10.42 22.72
N LEU A 31 -28.39 -10.40 22.62
CA LEU A 31 -27.66 -9.36 21.87
C LEU A 31 -27.98 -9.43 20.37
N VAL A 32 -27.96 -10.63 19.79
CA VAL A 32 -28.27 -10.84 18.35
C VAL A 32 -29.72 -10.49 18.03
N GLU A 33 -30.68 -10.80 18.92
CA GLU A 33 -32.08 -10.41 18.76
C GLU A 33 -32.25 -8.88 18.77
N ASN A 34 -31.39 -8.16 19.49
CA ASN A 34 -31.40 -6.69 19.52
C ASN A 34 -30.66 -6.04 18.33
N PHE A 35 -29.90 -6.81 17.55
CA PHE A 35 -29.25 -6.28 16.35
C PHE A 35 -30.30 -6.02 15.26
N LYS A 36 -30.69 -4.77 15.14
CA LYS A 36 -31.56 -4.33 14.04
C LYS A 36 -30.73 -4.32 12.75
N LYS A 37 -31.26 -4.94 11.70
CA LYS A 37 -30.72 -4.69 10.37
C LYS A 37 -30.80 -3.18 10.11
N PRO A 38 -29.72 -2.54 9.64
CA PRO A 38 -29.81 -1.14 9.23
C PRO A 38 -30.95 -1.03 8.22
N ASN A 39 -31.80 -0.02 8.37
CA ASN A 39 -32.80 0.29 7.36
C ASN A 39 -32.05 0.45 6.03
N MET A 40 -32.29 -0.48 5.11
CA MET A 40 -31.78 -0.32 3.76
C MET A 40 -32.32 1.02 3.28
N PRO A 41 -31.45 1.90 2.70
CA PRO A 41 -31.96 3.14 2.13
C PRO A 41 -33.07 2.77 1.15
N GLU A 42 -34.20 3.48 1.21
CA GLU A 42 -35.40 3.23 0.36
C GLU A 42 -35.10 3.24 -1.14
N VAL A 43 -33.91 3.69 -1.53
CA VAL A 43 -33.43 3.71 -2.89
C VAL A 43 -32.21 2.80 -3.03
N TYR A 44 -32.44 1.48 -3.01
CA TYR A 44 -31.48 0.56 -3.60
C TYR A 44 -31.53 0.75 -5.11
N ARG A 45 -30.61 1.57 -5.65
CA ARG A 45 -30.43 1.63 -7.09
C ARG A 45 -29.80 0.30 -7.51
N LYS A 46 -30.55 -0.49 -8.30
CA LYS A 46 -29.98 -1.67 -8.94
C LYS A 46 -28.72 -1.24 -9.71
N PRO A 47 -27.63 -2.01 -9.63
CA PRO A 47 -26.43 -1.72 -10.42
C PRO A 47 -26.82 -1.66 -11.91
N SER A 48 -26.33 -0.63 -12.60
CA SER A 48 -26.46 -0.52 -14.05
C SER A 48 -25.33 -1.32 -14.66
N TRP A 49 -25.65 -2.32 -15.45
CA TRP A 49 -24.70 -3.11 -16.21
C TRP A 49 -24.62 -2.58 -17.63
N GLU A 50 -23.43 -2.26 -18.08
CA GLU A 50 -23.17 -1.81 -19.43
C GLU A 50 -22.28 -2.84 -20.14
N PRO A 51 -22.48 -3.08 -21.46
CA PRO A 51 -21.59 -3.96 -22.20
C PRO A 51 -20.17 -3.36 -22.21
N LEU A 52 -19.17 -4.24 -22.20
CA LEU A 52 -17.78 -3.79 -22.32
C LEU A 52 -17.59 -3.06 -23.66
N PRO A 53 -16.91 -1.90 -23.65
CA PRO A 53 -16.65 -1.17 -24.88
C PRO A 53 -15.76 -2.01 -25.81
N GLU A 54 -16.16 -2.12 -27.08
CA GLU A 54 -15.39 -2.80 -28.10
C GLU A 54 -14.29 -1.88 -28.68
N GLY A 55 -13.21 -2.47 -29.22
CA GLY A 55 -12.21 -1.75 -30.02
C GLY A 55 -11.15 -1.02 -29.23
N GLY A 56 -10.92 -1.37 -27.97
CA GLY A 56 -9.80 -0.86 -27.17
C GLY A 56 -8.43 -1.21 -27.78
N LYS A 57 -7.46 -0.30 -27.72
CA LYS A 57 -6.08 -0.60 -28.10
C LYS A 57 -5.47 -1.57 -27.08
N PRO A 58 -4.76 -2.63 -27.52
CA PRO A 58 -4.14 -3.57 -26.61
C PRO A 58 -3.06 -2.87 -25.77
N LEU A 59 -3.04 -3.17 -24.48
CA LEU A 59 -1.98 -2.72 -23.57
C LEU A 59 -0.67 -3.38 -23.97
N LYS A 60 0.42 -2.63 -23.85
CA LYS A 60 1.77 -3.09 -24.18
C LYS A 60 2.51 -3.62 -22.97
N TYR A 61 2.38 -2.92 -21.84
CA TYR A 61 3.02 -3.29 -20.58
C TYR A 61 2.01 -3.34 -19.44
N ILE A 62 2.24 -4.28 -18.53
CA ILE A 62 1.54 -4.37 -17.26
C ILE A 62 2.58 -4.26 -16.16
N PHE A 63 2.38 -3.33 -15.24
CA PHE A 63 3.18 -3.18 -14.04
C PHE A 63 2.37 -3.67 -12.85
N GLY A 64 2.89 -4.63 -12.10
CA GLY A 64 2.27 -5.13 -10.88
C GLY A 64 3.12 -4.78 -9.68
N VAL A 65 2.50 -4.30 -8.60
CA VAL A 65 3.15 -4.05 -7.32
C VAL A 65 2.48 -4.88 -6.25
N ASP A 66 3.29 -5.58 -5.48
CA ASP A 66 2.86 -6.40 -4.34
C ASP A 66 3.88 -6.29 -3.21
N GLY A 67 3.41 -6.43 -1.98
CA GLY A 67 4.24 -6.40 -0.78
C GLY A 67 3.85 -7.48 0.22
N SER A 68 4.78 -7.76 1.10
CA SER A 68 4.57 -8.63 2.24
C SER A 68 5.28 -8.08 3.46
N TYR A 69 4.72 -8.33 4.64
CA TYR A 69 5.42 -8.09 5.88
C TYR A 69 5.35 -9.32 6.79
N GLN A 70 6.37 -9.49 7.59
CA GLN A 70 6.47 -10.59 8.55
C GLN A 70 7.09 -10.06 9.84
N THR A 71 6.62 -10.54 10.97
CA THR A 71 7.23 -10.28 12.27
C THR A 71 7.99 -11.50 12.73
N VAL A 72 9.18 -11.26 13.28
CA VAL A 72 10.02 -12.28 13.91
C VAL A 72 10.10 -11.94 15.40
N GLU A 73 9.83 -12.93 16.23
CA GLU A 73 9.87 -12.82 17.69
C GLU A 73 10.98 -13.73 18.25
N SER A 74 11.68 -13.27 19.30
CA SER A 74 12.66 -14.11 19.99
C SER A 74 11.97 -15.14 20.87
N ASP A 75 12.54 -16.35 20.94
CA ASP A 75 12.05 -17.42 21.81
C ASP A 75 12.50 -17.26 23.28
N THR A 76 13.36 -16.28 23.57
CA THR A 76 13.92 -16.03 24.92
C THR A 76 13.41 -14.72 25.50
N SER A 77 13.29 -14.68 26.84
CA SER A 77 12.90 -13.46 27.58
C SER A 77 14.13 -12.52 27.75
N PRO A 78 13.96 -11.19 27.58
CA PRO A 78 12.74 -10.48 27.20
C PRO A 78 12.37 -10.70 25.73
N TYR A 79 11.12 -11.05 25.46
CA TYR A 79 10.64 -11.27 24.08
C TYR A 79 10.83 -10.02 23.25
N SER A 80 11.66 -10.12 22.24
CA SER A 80 11.87 -9.06 21.25
C SER A 80 11.12 -9.33 19.95
N LYS A 81 10.73 -8.26 19.24
CA LYS A 81 9.99 -8.37 17.99
C LYS A 81 10.53 -7.38 16.98
N ILE A 82 10.77 -7.88 15.77
CA ILE A 82 11.20 -7.09 14.61
C ILE A 82 10.21 -7.32 13.47
N GLY A 83 9.80 -6.25 12.80
CA GLY A 83 8.97 -6.33 11.60
C GLY A 83 9.82 -6.18 10.35
N PHE A 84 9.72 -7.12 9.43
CA PHE A 84 10.36 -7.07 8.12
C PHE A 84 9.31 -6.76 7.06
N VAL A 85 9.62 -5.86 6.14
CA VAL A 85 8.77 -5.52 5.00
C VAL A 85 9.55 -5.76 3.73
N LYS A 86 8.89 -6.36 2.74
CA LYS A 86 9.40 -6.52 1.38
C LYS A 86 8.33 -6.05 0.42
N THR A 87 8.70 -5.25 -0.57
CA THR A 87 7.84 -4.85 -1.67
C THR A 87 8.53 -5.14 -2.98
N GLY A 88 7.76 -5.34 -4.04
CA GLY A 88 8.30 -5.63 -5.36
C GLY A 88 7.45 -5.01 -6.47
N LEU A 89 8.12 -4.64 -7.54
CA LEU A 89 7.52 -4.21 -8.80
C LEU A 89 7.91 -5.19 -9.90
N ILE A 90 6.93 -5.68 -10.64
CA ILE A 90 7.14 -6.49 -11.83
C ILE A 90 6.64 -5.74 -13.06
N LYS A 91 7.43 -5.77 -14.14
CA LYS A 91 7.04 -5.29 -15.46
C LYS A 91 6.80 -6.49 -16.39
N LEU A 92 5.65 -6.56 -16.99
CA LEU A 92 5.27 -7.63 -17.91
C LEU A 92 5.04 -7.06 -19.32
N ASP A 93 5.76 -7.58 -20.32
CA ASP A 93 5.48 -7.30 -21.73
C ASP A 93 4.37 -8.25 -22.22
N THR A 94 3.22 -7.70 -22.62
CA THR A 94 2.07 -8.51 -23.05
C THR A 94 2.37 -9.35 -24.29
N ARG A 95 3.28 -8.90 -25.16
CA ARG A 95 3.72 -9.68 -26.33
C ARG A 95 4.59 -10.88 -25.93
N ALA A 96 5.43 -10.72 -24.92
CA ALA A 96 6.23 -11.82 -24.39
C ALA A 96 5.33 -12.87 -23.73
N ILE A 97 4.36 -12.41 -22.93
CA ILE A 97 3.38 -13.28 -22.26
C ILE A 97 2.49 -14.01 -23.27
N SER A 98 2.06 -13.34 -24.35
CA SER A 98 1.20 -13.98 -25.36
C SER A 98 1.84 -15.13 -26.11
N LYS A 99 3.17 -15.29 -26.04
CA LYS A 99 3.93 -16.41 -26.61
C LYS A 99 4.02 -17.61 -25.65
N LEU A 100 3.62 -17.44 -24.38
CA LEU A 100 3.61 -18.52 -23.42
C LEU A 100 2.39 -19.42 -23.66
N ASP A 101 2.58 -20.71 -23.45
CA ASP A 101 1.44 -21.63 -23.33
C ASP A 101 0.63 -21.24 -22.08
N LYS A 102 -0.66 -20.94 -22.27
CA LYS A 102 -1.56 -20.52 -21.19
C LYS A 102 -1.84 -21.61 -20.16
N HIS A 103 -1.76 -22.88 -20.57
CA HIS A 103 -2.09 -24.03 -19.72
C HIS A 103 -0.86 -24.67 -19.09
N ASN A 104 0.30 -24.60 -19.77
CA ASN A 104 1.54 -25.20 -19.28
C ASN A 104 2.75 -24.35 -19.67
N PRO A 105 2.91 -23.16 -19.06
CA PRO A 105 4.00 -22.28 -19.39
C PRO A 105 5.34 -22.90 -19.01
N HIS A 106 6.31 -22.87 -19.93
CA HIS A 106 7.62 -23.42 -19.69
C HIS A 106 8.35 -22.63 -18.59
N PRO A 107 8.85 -23.27 -17.50
CA PRO A 107 9.44 -22.58 -16.34
C PRO A 107 10.59 -21.61 -16.69
N LEU A 108 11.47 -22.00 -17.62
CA LEU A 108 12.59 -21.13 -18.06
C LEU A 108 12.10 -19.89 -18.81
N MET A 109 11.03 -19.98 -19.58
CA MET A 109 10.45 -18.80 -20.26
C MET A 109 9.82 -17.84 -19.26
N LEU A 110 9.13 -18.36 -18.24
CA LEU A 110 8.63 -17.55 -17.13
C LEU A 110 9.77 -16.90 -16.34
N GLN A 111 10.82 -17.67 -16.03
CA GLN A 111 11.99 -17.16 -15.33
C GLN A 111 12.67 -16.01 -16.10
N ASN A 112 12.84 -16.12 -17.40
CA ASN A 112 13.42 -15.06 -18.23
C ASN A 112 12.55 -13.78 -18.24
N ILE A 113 11.22 -13.94 -18.31
CA ILE A 113 10.30 -12.79 -18.25
C ILE A 113 10.38 -12.11 -16.88
N ILE A 114 10.56 -12.87 -15.80
CA ILE A 114 10.61 -12.36 -14.43
C ILE A 114 11.97 -11.73 -14.10
N GLN A 115 13.08 -12.37 -14.46
CA GLN A 115 14.43 -11.93 -14.08
C GLN A 115 14.78 -10.51 -14.58
N ASP A 116 14.37 -10.15 -15.78
CA ASP A 116 14.63 -8.83 -16.36
C ASP A 116 13.64 -7.75 -15.95
N SER A 117 12.71 -8.09 -15.04
CA SER A 117 11.49 -7.30 -14.85
C SER A 117 11.12 -7.02 -13.39
N VAL A 118 11.89 -7.52 -12.42
CA VAL A 118 11.50 -7.42 -11.00
C VAL A 118 12.49 -6.57 -10.21
N VAL A 119 11.95 -5.56 -9.54
CA VAL A 119 12.68 -4.74 -8.57
C VAL A 119 12.14 -5.04 -7.18
N TYR A 120 13.05 -5.23 -6.22
CA TYR A 120 12.71 -5.48 -4.82
C TYR A 120 13.28 -4.41 -3.91
N HIS A 121 12.51 -4.09 -2.87
CA HIS A 121 12.96 -3.29 -1.74
C HIS A 121 12.64 -4.05 -0.45
N ALA A 122 13.50 -3.93 0.56
CA ALA A 122 13.29 -4.55 1.87
C ALA A 122 13.75 -3.60 2.98
N THR A 123 13.03 -3.59 4.10
CA THR A 123 13.37 -2.84 5.31
C THR A 123 12.94 -3.59 6.56
N ALA A 124 13.40 -3.12 7.73
CA ALA A 124 13.08 -3.69 9.02
C ALA A 124 12.79 -2.60 10.05
N PHE A 125 11.83 -2.87 10.94
CA PHE A 125 11.41 -1.95 12.00
C PHE A 125 11.55 -2.58 13.38
N PRO A 126 12.12 -1.88 14.37
CA PRO A 126 12.10 -2.31 15.76
C PRO A 126 10.68 -2.17 16.32
N LEU A 127 10.10 -3.27 16.83
CA LEU A 127 8.72 -3.25 17.32
C LEU A 127 8.65 -3.34 18.85
N ARG A 128 9.14 -4.42 19.44
CA ARG A 128 9.04 -4.64 20.89
C ARG A 128 10.39 -5.08 21.44
N ASN A 129 10.82 -4.47 22.53
CA ASN A 129 12.10 -4.78 23.20
C ASN A 129 13.30 -4.81 22.25
N VAL A 130 13.27 -4.02 21.19
CA VAL A 130 14.37 -3.77 20.26
C VAL A 130 14.55 -2.26 20.20
N GLN A 131 15.78 -1.80 20.43
CA GLN A 131 16.10 -0.38 20.42
C GLN A 131 17.30 -0.11 19.53
N VAL A 132 17.28 1.01 18.84
CA VAL A 132 18.46 1.56 18.19
C VAL A 132 19.27 2.31 19.25
N PRO A 133 20.55 2.01 19.46
CA PRO A 133 21.36 2.66 20.48
C PRO A 133 21.35 4.18 20.36
N GLY A 134 21.05 4.87 21.45
CA GLY A 134 21.08 6.34 21.51
C GLY A 134 19.83 7.05 20.99
N MET A 135 18.80 6.31 20.59
CA MET A 135 17.54 6.87 20.05
C MET A 135 16.32 6.35 20.81
N SER A 136 15.28 7.18 20.88
CA SER A 136 13.95 6.70 21.22
C SER A 136 13.42 5.80 20.10
N ASN A 137 12.51 4.86 20.40
CA ASN A 137 11.87 4.05 19.35
C ASN A 137 11.12 4.91 18.34
N TYR A 138 10.54 6.01 18.79
CA TYR A 138 9.84 6.98 17.96
C TYR A 138 10.76 7.60 16.90
N ASP A 139 11.92 8.14 17.34
CA ASP A 139 12.89 8.75 16.43
C ASP A 139 13.55 7.70 15.52
N ALA A 140 13.88 6.53 16.06
CA ALA A 140 14.46 5.44 15.29
C ALA A 140 13.54 5.00 14.14
N VAL A 141 12.23 4.87 14.38
CA VAL A 141 11.28 4.51 13.34
C VAL A 141 11.15 5.62 12.28
N ARG A 142 11.14 6.90 12.69
CA ARG A 142 11.13 8.04 11.74
C ARG A 142 12.36 8.05 10.83
N GLU A 143 13.55 7.83 11.42
CA GLU A 143 14.79 7.77 10.66
C GLU A 143 14.83 6.55 9.73
N ILE A 144 14.42 5.37 10.20
CA ILE A 144 14.32 4.16 9.37
C ILE A 144 13.35 4.38 8.20
N LEU A 145 12.21 5.04 8.43
CA LEU A 145 11.26 5.37 7.35
C LEU A 145 11.90 6.27 6.28
N TYR A 146 12.63 7.29 6.72
CA TYR A 146 13.33 8.19 5.81
C TYR A 146 14.43 7.46 5.02
N GLU A 147 15.32 6.77 5.72
CA GLU A 147 16.43 6.02 5.10
C GLU A 147 15.92 4.92 4.17
N SER A 148 14.84 4.22 4.54
CA SER A 148 14.26 3.17 3.70
C SER A 148 13.63 3.72 2.41
N ILE A 149 13.02 4.90 2.43
CA ILE A 149 12.46 5.54 1.22
C ILE A 149 13.57 6.17 0.38
N LYS A 150 14.62 6.65 1.03
CA LYS A 150 15.80 7.21 0.35
C LYS A 150 16.67 6.15 -0.31
N ASP A 151 16.75 4.96 0.27
CA ASP A 151 17.64 3.83 -0.05
C ASP A 151 18.37 3.93 -1.42
N GLU A 152 19.61 4.41 -1.36
CA GLU A 152 20.48 4.55 -2.54
C GLU A 152 21.19 3.24 -2.88
N SER A 153 21.12 2.23 -2.00
CA SER A 153 21.79 0.94 -2.17
C SER A 153 20.97 -0.08 -2.95
N SER A 154 19.67 0.19 -3.12
CA SER A 154 18.78 -0.67 -3.92
C SER A 154 19.01 -0.48 -5.42
N HIS A 155 18.55 -1.42 -6.24
CA HIS A 155 18.54 -1.28 -7.70
C HIS A 155 17.74 -0.07 -8.21
N MET A 156 17.06 0.64 -7.31
CA MET A 156 16.28 1.85 -7.60
C MET A 156 17.05 3.15 -7.32
N GLU A 157 18.26 3.09 -6.77
CA GLU A 157 19.20 4.21 -6.59
C GLU A 157 18.56 5.55 -6.17
N GLY A 158 17.74 5.54 -5.09
CA GLY A 158 17.03 6.74 -4.61
C GLY A 158 15.77 7.14 -5.41
N GLU A 159 15.37 6.36 -6.39
CA GLU A 159 14.20 6.65 -7.25
C GLU A 159 12.89 6.82 -6.46
N ILE A 160 12.75 6.14 -5.32
CA ILE A 160 11.54 6.21 -4.48
C ILE A 160 11.42 7.59 -3.80
N ILE A 161 12.51 8.11 -3.23
CA ILE A 161 12.52 9.45 -2.62
C ILE A 161 12.28 10.53 -3.68
N GLU A 162 12.88 10.37 -4.86
CA GLU A 162 12.65 11.30 -5.97
C GLU A 162 11.20 11.25 -6.46
N THR A 163 10.57 10.08 -6.43
CA THR A 163 9.13 9.96 -6.75
C THR A 163 8.26 10.63 -5.70
N LEU A 164 8.57 10.48 -4.43
CA LEU A 164 7.88 11.21 -3.35
C LEU A 164 8.01 12.72 -3.58
N LYS A 165 9.22 13.23 -3.81
CA LYS A 165 9.47 14.65 -4.13
C LYS A 165 8.72 15.11 -5.38
N TRP A 166 8.73 14.29 -6.42
CA TRP A 166 8.06 14.57 -7.69
C TRP A 166 6.54 14.73 -7.51
N LEU A 167 5.92 13.89 -6.68
CA LEU A 167 4.50 13.99 -6.34
C LEU A 167 4.20 15.21 -5.48
N VAL A 168 4.85 15.32 -4.31
CA VAL A 168 4.45 16.29 -3.27
C VAL A 168 4.83 17.74 -3.60
N TYR A 169 5.92 17.95 -4.34
CA TYR A 169 6.33 19.25 -4.89
C TYR A 169 5.72 19.54 -6.25
N GLU A 170 4.89 18.64 -6.78
CA GLU A 170 4.22 18.78 -8.09
C GLU A 170 5.25 19.08 -9.22
N LYS A 171 6.46 18.45 -9.19
CA LYS A 171 7.52 18.67 -10.18
C LYS A 171 7.05 18.43 -11.62
N TRP A 172 6.09 17.52 -11.81
CA TRP A 172 5.44 17.23 -13.09
C TRP A 172 4.72 18.43 -13.72
N SER A 173 4.37 19.45 -12.91
CA SER A 173 3.72 20.67 -13.42
C SER A 173 4.70 21.71 -13.96
N GLY A 174 6.00 21.56 -13.72
CA GLY A 174 7.03 22.55 -14.00
C GLY A 174 7.02 23.77 -13.08
N LYS A 175 6.15 23.80 -12.07
CA LYS A 175 6.07 24.88 -11.08
C LYS A 175 6.92 24.52 -9.86
N ARG A 176 7.54 25.54 -9.25
CA ARG A 176 8.22 25.38 -7.96
C ARG A 176 7.24 25.68 -6.84
N LYS A 177 7.00 24.70 -5.99
CA LYS A 177 6.05 24.78 -4.87
C LYS A 177 6.68 24.15 -3.64
N ASN A 178 6.60 24.84 -2.51
CA ASN A 178 7.00 24.29 -1.23
C ASN A 178 6.03 23.19 -0.78
N LEU A 179 6.48 22.35 0.12
CA LEU A 179 5.66 21.33 0.72
C LEU A 179 4.48 21.98 1.48
N PRO A 180 3.24 21.50 1.34
CA PRO A 180 2.14 21.93 2.18
C PRO A 180 2.45 21.69 3.66
N GLU A 181 1.95 22.55 4.54
CA GLU A 181 2.10 22.39 5.97
C GLU A 181 1.54 21.04 6.46
N PHE A 182 2.27 20.43 7.38
CA PHE A 182 1.90 19.18 8.03
C PHE A 182 2.20 19.26 9.54
N GLN A 183 1.68 18.31 10.29
CA GLN A 183 1.92 18.25 11.73
C GLN A 183 3.38 17.85 12.00
N CYS A 184 4.06 18.68 12.80
CA CYS A 184 5.42 18.38 13.23
C CYS A 184 5.41 17.15 14.14
N PRO A 185 6.29 16.17 13.91
CA PRO A 185 6.38 14.99 14.76
C PRO A 185 6.85 15.27 16.20
N ILE A 186 7.48 16.41 16.44
CA ILE A 186 8.07 16.72 17.75
C ILE A 186 7.16 17.66 18.57
N CYS A 187 6.76 18.81 18.02
CA CYS A 187 5.90 19.75 18.75
C CYS A 187 4.41 19.58 18.50
N HIS A 188 4.01 18.69 17.59
CA HIS A 188 2.64 18.37 17.20
C HIS A 188 1.82 19.52 16.62
N GLU A 189 2.46 20.66 16.32
CA GLU A 189 1.82 21.79 15.65
C GLU A 189 1.81 21.64 14.13
N ASN A 190 0.77 22.13 13.46
CA ASN A 190 0.64 22.06 12.00
C ASN A 190 1.41 23.19 11.31
N VAL A 191 2.71 23.26 11.54
CA VAL A 191 3.60 24.33 11.03
C VAL A 191 4.84 23.80 10.32
N ALA A 192 4.98 22.49 10.24
CA ALA A 192 6.12 21.88 9.55
C ALA A 192 5.94 22.00 8.03
N THR A 193 6.95 22.49 7.35
CA THR A 193 7.02 22.58 5.88
C THR A 193 8.46 22.49 5.42
N LEU A 194 8.67 22.12 4.18
CA LEU A 194 9.99 22.10 3.54
C LEU A 194 10.00 22.97 2.29
N PRO A 195 11.10 23.70 2.03
CA PRO A 195 11.26 24.40 0.78
C PRO A 195 11.28 23.44 -0.42
N TYR A 196 11.00 23.98 -1.60
CA TYR A 196 10.99 23.19 -2.82
C TYR A 196 12.22 22.32 -2.96
N ASP A 197 11.98 21.04 -3.24
CA ASP A 197 12.97 19.97 -3.48
C ASP A 197 13.81 19.53 -2.27
N ALA A 198 13.59 20.08 -1.09
CA ALA A 198 14.29 19.65 0.11
C ALA A 198 13.76 18.30 0.64
N GLU A 199 14.66 17.48 1.14
CA GLU A 199 14.34 16.20 1.78
C GLU A 199 14.25 16.33 3.29
N THR A 200 15.01 17.28 3.84
CA THR A 200 15.09 17.55 5.28
C THR A 200 15.05 19.05 5.54
N GLY A 201 14.70 19.41 6.75
CA GLY A 201 14.69 20.79 7.20
C GLY A 201 14.48 20.89 8.70
N THR A 202 14.08 22.06 9.17
CA THR A 202 13.79 22.32 10.58
C THR A 202 12.37 22.83 10.75
N CYS A 203 11.69 22.41 11.81
CA CYS A 203 10.36 22.92 12.14
C CYS A 203 10.41 24.41 12.44
N GLY A 204 9.46 25.17 11.90
CA GLY A 204 9.37 26.63 12.13
C GLY A 204 9.15 26.97 13.62
N ASN A 205 8.53 26.08 14.39
CA ASN A 205 8.21 26.29 15.83
C ASN A 205 9.31 25.75 16.75
N CYS A 206 9.51 24.43 16.83
CA CYS A 206 10.46 23.82 17.79
C CYS A 206 11.92 23.81 17.32
N LYS A 207 12.20 24.08 16.07
CA LYS A 207 13.53 24.06 15.44
C LYS A 207 14.16 22.66 15.31
N ASP A 208 13.44 21.61 15.66
CA ASP A 208 13.90 20.24 15.50
C ASP A 208 13.89 19.80 14.03
N GLN A 209 14.68 18.77 13.75
CA GLN A 209 14.81 18.20 12.42
C GLN A 209 13.51 17.52 11.98
N ILE A 210 13.12 17.80 10.74
CA ILE A 210 12.01 17.17 10.06
C ILE A 210 12.47 16.57 8.74
N PHE A 211 11.85 15.45 8.37
CA PHE A 211 12.06 14.73 7.11
C PHE A 211 10.85 14.92 6.19
N ILE A 212 11.06 14.83 4.88
CA ILE A 212 9.96 14.82 3.91
C ILE A 212 8.97 13.68 4.18
N THR A 213 9.45 12.56 4.72
CA THR A 213 8.63 11.39 5.08
C THR A 213 7.70 11.64 6.26
N ASP A 214 7.97 12.64 7.11
CA ASP A 214 7.08 13.01 8.22
C ASP A 214 5.72 13.51 7.71
N MET A 215 5.68 14.14 6.53
CA MET A 215 4.41 14.55 5.91
C MET A 215 3.48 13.37 5.61
N LEU A 216 4.00 12.16 5.48
CA LEU A 216 3.21 10.95 5.28
C LEU A 216 2.37 10.58 6.50
N GLY A 217 2.72 11.10 7.69
CA GLY A 217 1.90 10.97 8.89
C GLY A 217 2.08 9.67 9.67
N PHE A 218 3.15 8.90 9.46
CA PHE A 218 3.42 7.69 10.24
C PHE A 218 3.50 7.95 11.75
N HIS A 219 4.03 9.11 12.12
CA HIS A 219 4.14 9.53 13.51
C HIS A 219 2.77 9.69 14.22
N LEU A 220 1.67 9.83 13.49
CA LEU A 220 0.33 9.91 14.06
C LEU A 220 -0.16 8.56 14.61
N ASP A 221 0.41 7.46 14.15
CA ASP A 221 0.11 6.10 14.62
C ASP A 221 1.13 5.58 15.65
N MET A 222 2.08 6.43 16.07
CA MET A 222 3.11 6.09 17.03
C MET A 222 2.91 6.87 18.35
N GLY A 223 3.42 6.32 19.43
CA GLY A 223 3.51 6.99 20.74
C GLY A 223 4.79 6.60 21.45
N ASP A 224 5.25 7.44 22.37
CA ASP A 224 6.53 7.29 23.06
C ASP A 224 6.71 5.91 23.74
N ASN A 225 5.61 5.31 24.19
CA ASN A 225 5.59 4.05 24.94
C ASN A 225 4.76 2.94 24.28
N VAL A 226 4.32 3.16 23.04
CA VAL A 226 3.50 2.19 22.31
C VAL A 226 4.34 1.56 21.21
N ALA A 227 4.44 0.22 21.22
CA ALA A 227 5.12 -0.51 20.16
C ALA A 227 4.46 -0.21 18.80
N PRO A 228 5.22 0.21 17.79
CA PRO A 228 4.68 0.64 16.50
C PRO A 228 4.28 -0.58 15.63
N GLU A 229 3.48 -1.49 16.17
CA GLU A 229 3.18 -2.78 15.52
C GLU A 229 2.44 -2.64 14.17
N GLY A 230 1.74 -1.53 13.96
CA GLY A 230 1.06 -1.22 12.71
C GLY A 230 1.97 -0.66 11.61
N ILE A 231 3.15 -0.15 11.96
CA ILE A 231 4.05 0.54 11.03
C ILE A 231 4.48 -0.33 9.85
N PRO A 232 4.90 -1.61 10.03
CA PRO A 232 5.32 -2.42 8.89
C PRO A 232 4.23 -2.58 7.82
N SER A 233 3.00 -2.86 8.23
CA SER A 233 1.88 -3.03 7.30
C SER A 233 1.52 -1.73 6.59
N THR A 234 1.59 -0.61 7.29
CA THR A 234 1.28 0.70 6.72
C THR A 234 2.39 1.19 5.80
N TYR A 235 3.66 1.01 6.20
CA TYR A 235 4.80 1.27 5.35
C TYR A 235 4.70 0.51 4.03
N MET A 236 4.38 -0.79 4.09
CA MET A 236 4.18 -1.63 2.91
C MET A 236 3.19 -0.98 1.93
N ILE A 237 2.01 -0.59 2.40
CA ILE A 237 0.96 0.02 1.56
C ILE A 237 1.41 1.34 0.93
N VAL A 238 2.08 2.19 1.69
CA VAL A 238 2.60 3.48 1.21
C VAL A 238 3.73 3.26 0.22
N HIS A 239 4.67 2.37 0.53
CA HIS A 239 5.81 2.05 -0.32
C HIS A 239 5.38 1.41 -1.64
N GLU A 240 4.43 0.48 -1.65
CA GLU A 240 3.80 -0.06 -2.88
C GLU A 240 3.25 1.07 -3.76
N THR A 241 2.57 2.03 -3.14
CA THR A 241 2.03 3.18 -3.87
C THR A 241 3.14 4.01 -4.49
N LEU A 242 4.20 4.34 -3.73
CA LEU A 242 5.36 5.07 -4.25
C LEU A 242 6.08 4.29 -5.34
N LEU A 243 6.27 2.99 -5.17
CA LEU A 243 6.93 2.11 -6.14
C LEU A 243 6.15 2.06 -7.47
N LEU A 244 4.81 1.98 -7.41
CA LEU A 244 3.94 2.06 -8.58
C LEU A 244 4.10 3.41 -9.29
N PHE A 245 4.11 4.51 -8.51
CA PHE A 245 4.29 5.85 -9.06
C PHE A 245 5.71 6.12 -9.55
N THR A 246 6.72 5.38 -9.09
CA THR A 246 8.07 5.41 -9.65
C THR A 246 8.08 4.89 -11.09
N ALA A 247 7.39 3.78 -11.35
CA ALA A 247 7.22 3.30 -12.72
C ALA A 247 6.45 4.31 -13.59
N ILE A 248 5.38 4.92 -13.05
CA ILE A 248 4.60 5.94 -13.76
C ILE A 248 5.46 7.16 -14.07
N ARG A 249 6.23 7.68 -13.09
CA ARG A 249 7.14 8.82 -13.27
C ARG A 249 8.17 8.54 -14.35
N ASN A 250 8.78 7.36 -14.31
CA ASN A 250 9.81 6.96 -15.29
C ASN A 250 9.25 6.99 -16.74
N PHE A 251 8.03 6.44 -16.93
CA PHE A 251 7.37 6.52 -18.24
C PHE A 251 6.97 7.95 -18.61
N TRP A 252 6.46 8.71 -17.65
CA TRP A 252 6.09 10.10 -17.86
C TRP A 252 7.26 10.97 -18.35
N GLU A 253 8.42 10.80 -17.73
CA GLU A 253 9.59 11.62 -18.01
C GLU A 253 10.35 11.15 -19.28
N HIS A 254 10.41 9.84 -19.53
CA HIS A 254 11.25 9.30 -20.62
C HIS A 254 10.46 8.76 -21.82
N GLN A 255 9.25 8.27 -21.62
CA GLN A 255 8.45 7.62 -22.67
C GLN A 255 6.95 7.98 -22.58
N PRO A 256 6.57 9.26 -22.57
CA PRO A 256 5.20 9.70 -22.33
C PRO A 256 4.19 9.13 -23.34
N ASN A 257 4.62 8.88 -24.57
CA ASN A 257 3.77 8.31 -25.62
C ASN A 257 3.37 6.85 -25.37
N LEU A 258 4.05 6.15 -24.49
CA LEU A 258 3.75 4.75 -24.15
C LEU A 258 2.92 4.62 -22.88
N ILE A 259 2.80 5.64 -22.05
CA ILE A 259 2.16 5.55 -20.75
C ILE A 259 0.66 5.15 -20.87
N SER A 260 -0.04 5.63 -21.90
CA SER A 260 -1.43 5.26 -22.18
C SER A 260 -1.59 3.82 -22.68
N GLN A 261 -0.50 3.12 -22.96
CA GLN A 261 -0.48 1.70 -23.34
C GLN A 261 -0.03 0.82 -22.16
N CYS A 262 0.13 1.40 -20.97
CA CYS A 262 0.52 0.70 -19.75
C CYS A 262 -0.69 0.54 -18.83
N LEU A 263 -0.75 -0.60 -18.11
CA LEU A 263 -1.63 -0.81 -16.98
C LEU A 263 -0.79 -0.92 -15.72
N PHE A 264 -1.15 -0.18 -14.70
CA PHE A 264 -0.51 -0.20 -13.40
C PHE A 264 -1.45 -0.85 -12.38
N VAL A 265 -1.04 -1.99 -11.84
CA VAL A 265 -1.85 -2.81 -10.93
C VAL A 265 -1.22 -2.81 -9.55
N LYS A 266 -2.00 -2.48 -8.54
CA LYS A 266 -1.64 -2.61 -7.14
C LYS A 266 -2.41 -3.76 -6.51
N ASP A 267 -1.74 -4.62 -5.73
CA ASP A 267 -2.44 -5.59 -4.89
C ASP A 267 -3.19 -4.85 -3.77
N GLY A 268 -4.46 -5.18 -3.59
CA GLY A 268 -5.36 -4.48 -2.67
C GLY A 268 -5.99 -3.19 -3.22
N PRO A 269 -6.68 -2.43 -2.38
CA PRO A 269 -7.41 -1.24 -2.78
C PRO A 269 -6.48 -0.07 -3.14
N LEU A 270 -6.96 0.81 -4.01
CA LEU A 270 -6.30 2.09 -4.29
C LEU A 270 -6.47 3.12 -3.17
N SER A 271 -7.24 2.80 -2.14
CA SER A 271 -7.48 3.69 -1.01
C SER A 271 -6.27 3.73 -0.07
N VAL A 272 -5.93 4.93 0.38
CA VAL A 272 -4.92 5.16 1.43
C VAL A 272 -5.67 5.59 2.69
N ARG A 273 -5.26 5.10 3.86
CA ARG A 273 -5.88 5.47 5.15
C ARG A 273 -5.81 6.99 5.36
N ALA A 274 -6.75 7.52 6.14
CA ALA A 274 -6.89 8.96 6.38
C ALA A 274 -5.60 9.64 6.91
N GLN A 275 -4.82 8.94 7.76
CA GLN A 275 -3.55 9.44 8.30
C GLN A 275 -2.54 9.75 7.18
N TYR A 276 -2.54 8.97 6.12
CA TYR A 276 -1.61 9.08 4.99
C TYR A 276 -2.20 9.86 3.80
N SER A 277 -3.31 10.57 4.03
CA SER A 277 -4.06 11.29 2.99
C SER A 277 -3.29 12.43 2.32
N LYS A 278 -2.21 12.92 2.94
CA LYS A 278 -1.34 13.96 2.37
C LYS A 278 -0.72 13.54 1.02
N LEU A 279 -0.55 12.24 0.77
CA LEU A 279 -0.09 11.72 -0.52
C LEU A 279 -1.21 11.65 -1.57
N VAL A 280 -2.46 11.53 -1.15
CA VAL A 280 -3.61 11.33 -2.05
C VAL A 280 -3.85 12.53 -2.95
N GLU A 281 -3.81 13.74 -2.39
CA GLU A 281 -4.10 14.96 -3.14
C GLU A 281 -3.07 15.24 -4.25
N PRO A 282 -1.75 15.16 -4.02
CA PRO A 282 -0.74 15.22 -5.07
C PRO A 282 -0.95 14.20 -6.19
N ILE A 283 -1.29 12.95 -5.83
CA ILE A 283 -1.59 11.90 -6.80
C ILE A 283 -2.82 12.27 -7.66
N ARG A 284 -3.91 12.69 -7.04
CA ARG A 284 -5.13 13.10 -7.77
C ARG A 284 -4.87 14.25 -8.73
N ARG A 285 -4.11 15.25 -8.30
CA ARG A 285 -3.73 16.40 -9.15
C ARG A 285 -2.89 15.96 -10.33
N PHE A 286 -1.92 15.07 -10.11
CA PHE A 286 -1.12 14.53 -11.21
C PHE A 286 -1.97 13.75 -12.19
N LEU A 287 -2.84 12.85 -11.75
CA LEU A 287 -3.71 12.07 -12.62
C LEU A 287 -4.67 12.95 -13.45
N ALA A 288 -5.22 14.00 -12.82
CA ALA A 288 -6.03 14.99 -13.53
C ALA A 288 -5.21 15.72 -14.60
N TYR A 289 -4.02 16.21 -14.24
CA TYR A 289 -3.12 16.89 -15.15
C TYR A 289 -2.71 16.01 -16.34
N ALA A 290 -2.40 14.75 -16.10
CA ALA A 290 -2.06 13.78 -17.16
C ALA A 290 -3.25 13.57 -18.12
N ARG A 291 -4.45 13.38 -17.58
CA ARG A 291 -5.67 13.23 -18.36
C ARG A 291 -5.94 14.46 -19.23
N ASP A 292 -5.82 15.66 -18.67
CA ASP A 292 -6.08 16.93 -19.37
C ASP A 292 -5.07 17.17 -20.51
N ARG A 293 -3.90 16.50 -20.46
CA ARG A 293 -2.91 16.48 -21.54
C ARG A 293 -3.08 15.35 -22.55
N GLY A 294 -4.18 14.60 -22.47
CA GLY A 294 -4.44 13.48 -23.35
C GLY A 294 -3.56 12.24 -23.10
N CYS A 295 -2.92 12.17 -21.93
CA CYS A 295 -2.08 11.04 -21.51
C CYS A 295 -2.74 10.31 -20.33
N PRO A 296 -3.88 9.61 -20.51
CA PRO A 296 -4.56 8.91 -19.44
C PRO A 296 -3.64 7.81 -18.85
N ILE A 297 -3.64 7.70 -17.52
CA ILE A 297 -2.89 6.69 -16.79
C ILE A 297 -3.88 5.66 -16.26
N HIS A 298 -3.71 4.40 -16.66
CA HIS A 298 -4.59 3.31 -16.25
C HIS A 298 -4.05 2.65 -14.99
N ILE A 299 -4.73 2.87 -13.87
CA ILE A 299 -4.39 2.29 -12.57
C ILE A 299 -5.56 1.43 -12.09
N LEU A 300 -5.24 0.23 -11.60
CA LEU A 300 -6.19 -0.73 -11.06
C LEU A 300 -5.73 -1.20 -9.67
N GLY A 301 -6.66 -1.25 -8.71
CA GLY A 301 -6.48 -1.98 -7.46
C GLY A 301 -7.16 -3.34 -7.56
N GLN A 302 -6.46 -4.41 -7.20
CA GLN A 302 -7.01 -5.76 -7.24
C GLN A 302 -7.24 -6.28 -5.83
N GLU A 303 -8.49 -6.34 -5.40
CA GLU A 303 -8.85 -6.92 -4.12
C GLU A 303 -9.21 -8.41 -4.24
N LYS A 304 -8.68 -9.20 -3.30
CA LYS A 304 -8.94 -10.64 -3.18
C LYS A 304 -9.93 -10.95 -2.03
N SER A 305 -10.12 -9.99 -1.14
CA SER A 305 -10.98 -10.10 0.05
C SER A 305 -11.31 -8.71 0.58
N GLY A 306 -12.24 -8.60 1.52
CA GLY A 306 -12.59 -7.33 2.17
C GLY A 306 -13.87 -6.70 1.62
N THR A 307 -14.21 -5.52 2.14
CA THR A 307 -15.52 -4.88 1.93
C THR A 307 -15.86 -4.64 0.44
N PHE A 308 -14.89 -4.24 -0.38
CA PHE A 308 -15.13 -4.02 -1.81
C PHE A 308 -15.35 -5.34 -2.55
N TYR A 309 -14.58 -6.38 -2.21
CA TYR A 309 -14.78 -7.71 -2.77
C TYR A 309 -16.16 -8.28 -2.41
N ASP A 310 -16.56 -8.15 -1.14
CA ASP A 310 -17.87 -8.59 -0.67
C ASP A 310 -18.99 -7.82 -1.36
N HIS A 311 -18.81 -6.51 -1.57
CA HIS A 311 -19.75 -5.68 -2.32
C HIS A 311 -19.86 -6.13 -3.79
N LEU A 312 -18.72 -6.38 -4.45
CA LEU A 312 -18.72 -6.89 -5.83
C LEU A 312 -19.45 -8.24 -5.93
N LYS A 313 -19.18 -9.17 -5.01
CA LYS A 313 -19.92 -10.45 -4.94
C LYS A 313 -21.41 -10.28 -4.70
N PHE A 314 -21.79 -9.26 -3.95
CA PHE A 314 -23.21 -8.98 -3.73
C PHE A 314 -23.90 -8.50 -5.02
N ILE A 315 -23.30 -7.56 -5.76
CA ILE A 315 -23.88 -7.01 -6.99
C ILE A 315 -23.74 -7.97 -8.19
N GLU A 316 -22.76 -8.87 -8.20
CA GLU A 316 -22.57 -9.91 -9.23
C GLU A 316 -23.82 -10.76 -9.44
N ARG A 317 -24.62 -10.98 -8.38
CA ARG A 317 -25.87 -11.75 -8.45
C ARG A 317 -26.90 -11.16 -9.41
N ASP A 318 -26.84 -9.85 -9.63
CA ASP A 318 -27.73 -9.12 -10.53
C ASP A 318 -27.10 -8.91 -11.94
N ALA A 319 -25.91 -9.49 -12.18
CA ALA A 319 -25.23 -9.39 -13.46
C ALA A 319 -25.98 -10.18 -14.56
N PRO A 320 -26.10 -9.63 -15.77
CA PRO A 320 -26.64 -10.38 -16.90
C PRO A 320 -25.78 -11.62 -17.18
N VAL A 321 -26.41 -12.73 -17.57
CA VAL A 321 -25.71 -13.94 -18.01
C VAL A 321 -24.92 -13.59 -19.29
N ASN A 322 -23.60 -13.76 -19.27
CA ASN A 322 -22.65 -13.40 -20.34
C ASN A 322 -22.21 -11.93 -20.38
N SER A 323 -22.24 -11.21 -19.26
CA SER A 323 -21.59 -9.90 -19.12
C SER A 323 -20.12 -10.02 -18.71
#